data_b7913c89c52c4af132e44d4ebd43f43d
#
_entry.id   b7913c89c52c4af132e44d4ebd43f43d
#
_cell.length_a   1.000
_cell.length_b   1.000
_cell.length_c   1.000
_cell.angle_alpha   90.00
_cell.angle_beta   90.00
_cell.angle_gamma   90.00
#
_symmetry.space_group_name_H-M   'P 1'
#
loop_
_entity.id
_entity.type
_entity.pdbx_description
1 polymer ?
#
loop_
_entity_poly.entity_id
_entity_poly.type
_entity_poly.pdbx_seq_one_letter_code
_entity_poly.pdbx_strand_id
1 'polypeptide(L)'
;MHLFKHINSSMTKRASFYIIGFLFVLILGGWFAYEKYWEYRVKEGAKALGYELNDEEVKYWVKRIRSYNKIDGFDEDIEEFVAQDNIDLPPTDGFLFIGSSSIRLWQSLEEDMSPLKVINRGFGGAHTKHINRHKDKIVFPYKPKAIVFFCGTNDINGWNSPEDVFAEFENFYNSVKERLPKTMVFAISIQPSPSRFDQRSRQQKWNESVRNLAKMEDNLVFVDVSPPMLSADDKPRSELYTDDMLHMNEKGYKIWTKLVRINLKKYFPEDFL
;
A
#
# COMPACT_ATOMS: atom_id res chain seq x y z
N MET A 1 65.17 22.97 11.61
CA MET A 1 64.17 22.52 10.66
C MET A 1 63.15 21.50 11.23
N HIS A 2 63.31 20.98 12.47
CA HIS A 2 62.38 20.04 13.10
C HIS A 2 61.23 20.68 13.89
N LEU A 3 61.35 21.90 14.40
CA LEU A 3 60.33 22.56 15.24
C LEU A 3 59.11 23.02 14.43
N PHE A 4 59.28 23.45 13.18
CA PHE A 4 58.15 23.91 12.31
C PHE A 4 57.20 22.78 11.80
N LYS A 5 57.72 21.54 11.70
CA LYS A 5 56.89 20.39 11.31
C LYS A 5 55.89 19.97 12.39
N HIS A 6 56.19 20.12 13.67
CA HIS A 6 55.33 19.75 14.77
C HIS A 6 54.18 20.75 15.01
N ILE A 7 54.44 22.06 14.79
CA ILE A 7 53.43 23.11 14.97
C ILE A 7 52.32 22.99 13.87
N ASN A 8 52.71 22.74 12.62
CA ASN A 8 51.77 22.58 11.51
C ASN A 8 50.89 21.32 11.65
N SER A 9 51.42 20.22 12.19
CA SER A 9 50.68 18.98 12.38
C SER A 9 49.60 19.07 13.50
N SER A 10 49.87 19.86 14.55
CA SER A 10 48.90 20.05 15.64
C SER A 10 47.80 21.06 15.30
N MET A 11 48.14 22.09 14.50
CA MET A 11 47.14 23.04 13.97
C MET A 11 46.19 22.39 12.97
N THR A 12 46.67 21.54 12.08
CA THR A 12 45.82 20.81 11.13
C THR A 12 44.90 19.82 11.83
N LYS A 13 45.37 19.12 12.87
CA LYS A 13 44.50 18.21 13.66
C LYS A 13 43.38 18.94 14.43
N ARG A 14 43.73 20.11 15.01
CA ARG A 14 42.71 20.95 15.69
C ARG A 14 41.69 21.52 14.71
N ALA A 15 42.12 22.03 13.56
CA ALA A 15 41.22 22.52 12.53
C ALA A 15 40.29 21.42 12.01
N SER A 16 40.82 20.23 11.77
CA SER A 16 40.01 19.07 11.37
C SER A 16 38.97 18.70 12.44
N PHE A 17 39.32 18.77 13.72
CA PHE A 17 38.40 18.50 14.82
C PHE A 17 37.25 19.51 14.89
N TYR A 18 37.52 20.80 14.69
CA TYR A 18 36.49 21.83 14.62
C TYR A 18 35.59 21.71 13.40
N ILE A 19 36.13 21.33 12.25
CA ILE A 19 35.36 21.09 11.03
C ILE A 19 34.41 19.88 11.23
N ILE A 20 34.91 18.78 11.79
CA ILE A 20 34.10 17.59 12.09
C ILE A 20 33.00 17.93 13.10
N GLY A 21 33.32 18.67 14.17
CA GLY A 21 32.34 19.13 15.15
C GLY A 21 31.25 20.02 14.54
N PHE A 22 31.66 20.95 13.67
CA PHE A 22 30.73 21.84 12.97
C PHE A 22 29.80 21.05 12.01
N LEU A 23 30.38 20.11 11.23
CA LEU A 23 29.58 19.23 10.37
C LEU A 23 28.59 18.36 11.17
N PHE A 24 29.01 17.85 12.32
CA PHE A 24 28.17 17.08 13.23
C PHE A 24 26.98 17.92 13.75
N VAL A 25 27.22 19.18 14.13
CA VAL A 25 26.17 20.12 14.56
C VAL A 25 25.20 20.43 13.41
N LEU A 26 25.72 20.63 12.19
CA LEU A 26 24.85 20.83 11.01
C LEU A 26 24.01 19.62 10.70
N ILE A 27 24.54 18.40 10.80
CA ILE A 27 23.83 17.14 10.58
C ILE A 27 22.75 16.98 11.64
N LEU A 28 23.04 17.16 12.91
CA LEU A 28 22.07 17.09 13.99
C LEU A 28 21.00 18.15 13.88
N GLY A 29 21.34 19.38 13.57
CA GLY A 29 20.42 20.49 13.35
C GLY A 29 19.50 20.22 12.15
N GLY A 30 20.05 19.75 11.06
CA GLY A 30 19.30 19.34 9.86
C GLY A 30 18.35 18.18 10.16
N TRP A 31 18.81 17.17 10.90
CA TRP A 31 17.97 16.05 11.32
C TRP A 31 16.81 16.50 12.23
N PHE A 32 17.09 17.34 13.22
CA PHE A 32 16.06 17.88 14.10
C PHE A 32 15.03 18.73 13.35
N ALA A 33 15.47 19.59 12.44
CA ALA A 33 14.57 20.39 11.60
C ALA A 33 13.68 19.50 10.70
N TYR A 34 14.24 18.41 10.18
CA TYR A 34 13.52 17.43 9.37
C TYR A 34 12.46 16.68 10.18
N GLU A 35 12.75 16.25 11.43
CA GLU A 35 11.76 15.64 12.32
C GLU A 35 10.61 16.63 12.62
N LYS A 36 10.93 17.87 12.98
CA LYS A 36 9.93 18.91 13.26
C LYS A 36 9.07 19.26 12.06
N TYR A 37 9.64 19.23 10.86
CA TYR A 37 8.87 19.40 9.62
C TYR A 37 7.81 18.31 9.45
N TRP A 38 8.16 17.04 9.69
CA TRP A 38 7.19 15.95 9.57
C TRP A 38 6.13 15.95 10.68
N GLU A 39 6.51 16.27 11.92
CA GLU A 39 5.54 16.47 13.01
C GLU A 39 4.52 17.55 12.65
N TYR A 40 4.99 18.68 12.15
CA TYR A 40 4.13 19.77 11.68
C TYR A 40 3.19 19.31 10.56
N ARG A 41 3.70 18.62 9.54
CA ARG A 41 2.90 18.12 8.42
C ARG A 41 1.81 17.13 8.87
N VAL A 42 2.13 16.26 9.82
CA VAL A 42 1.18 15.30 10.39
C VAL A 42 0.08 16.02 11.16
N LYS A 43 0.45 16.98 12.02
CA LYS A 43 -0.53 17.78 12.80
C LYS A 43 -1.47 18.58 11.89
N GLU A 44 -0.95 19.24 10.87
CA GLU A 44 -1.76 20.00 9.91
C GLU A 44 -2.69 19.08 9.10
N GLY A 45 -2.18 17.92 8.65
CA GLY A 45 -3.02 16.95 7.95
C GLY A 45 -4.14 16.38 8.81
N ALA A 46 -3.87 16.06 10.06
CA ALA A 46 -4.87 15.58 11.01
C ALA A 46 -5.93 16.67 11.30
N LYS A 47 -5.47 17.90 11.55
CA LYS A 47 -6.36 19.05 11.79
C LYS A 47 -7.29 19.33 10.60
N ALA A 48 -6.78 19.23 9.38
CA ALA A 48 -7.59 19.38 8.16
C ALA A 48 -8.68 18.31 8.03
N LEU A 49 -8.50 17.15 8.68
CA LEU A 49 -9.47 16.05 8.77
C LEU A 49 -10.32 16.08 10.04
N GLY A 50 -10.21 17.14 10.87
CA GLY A 50 -10.97 17.28 12.10
C GLY A 50 -10.43 16.49 13.31
N TYR A 51 -9.20 15.97 13.24
CA TYR A 51 -8.56 15.22 14.32
C TYR A 51 -7.53 16.07 15.08
N GLU A 52 -7.52 15.93 16.41
CA GLU A 52 -6.43 16.42 17.26
C GLU A 52 -5.59 15.22 17.70
N LEU A 53 -4.30 15.22 17.32
CA LEU A 53 -3.36 14.17 17.68
C LEU A 53 -2.51 14.62 18.87
N ASN A 54 -2.33 13.72 19.85
CA ASN A 54 -1.32 13.89 20.90
C ASN A 54 0.10 13.64 20.36
N ASP A 55 1.12 13.93 21.14
CA ASP A 55 2.52 13.83 20.68
C ASP A 55 2.97 12.40 20.36
N GLU A 56 2.43 11.39 21.03
CA GLU A 56 2.70 9.96 20.75
C GLU A 56 2.09 9.55 19.42
N GLU A 57 0.85 9.93 19.16
CA GLU A 57 0.18 9.70 17.88
C GLU A 57 0.87 10.41 16.73
N VAL A 58 1.34 11.64 16.96
CA VAL A 58 2.13 12.38 15.95
C VAL A 58 3.40 11.63 15.62
N LYS A 59 4.15 11.14 16.61
CA LYS A 59 5.37 10.34 16.38
C LYS A 59 5.08 9.05 15.64
N TYR A 60 4.00 8.35 16.02
CA TYR A 60 3.54 7.16 15.32
C TYR A 60 3.28 7.45 13.85
N TRP A 61 2.50 8.47 13.53
CA TRP A 61 2.17 8.83 12.17
C TRP A 61 3.37 9.34 11.36
N VAL A 62 4.30 10.09 11.99
CA VAL A 62 5.57 10.48 11.34
C VAL A 62 6.39 9.24 10.96
N LYS A 63 6.57 8.29 11.90
CA LYS A 63 7.25 7.02 11.63
C LYS A 63 6.56 6.30 10.46
N ARG A 64 5.22 6.21 10.49
CA ARG A 64 4.39 5.52 9.50
C ARG A 64 4.50 6.12 8.11
N ILE A 65 4.32 7.44 7.97
CA ILE A 65 4.42 8.13 6.67
C ILE A 65 5.82 8.00 6.07
N ARG A 66 6.85 8.08 6.90
CA ARG A 66 8.24 7.93 6.46
C ARG A 66 8.58 6.50 6.03
N SER A 67 7.88 5.52 6.58
CA SER A 67 8.09 4.12 6.22
C SER A 67 7.49 3.74 4.86
N TYR A 68 6.47 4.46 4.37
CA TYR A 68 5.79 4.12 3.12
C TYR A 68 6.70 4.00 1.89
N ASN A 69 7.80 4.76 1.86
CA ASN A 69 8.77 4.69 0.76
C ASN A 69 9.92 3.69 1.01
N LYS A 70 10.08 3.19 2.24
CA LYS A 70 11.10 2.21 2.57
C LYS A 70 10.60 0.81 2.26
N ILE A 71 11.46 -0.03 1.70
CA ILE A 71 11.10 -1.40 1.34
C ILE A 71 10.76 -2.27 2.56
N ASP A 72 11.36 -1.99 3.71
CA ASP A 72 11.16 -2.66 5.01
C ASP A 72 10.13 -1.97 5.91
N GLY A 73 9.46 -0.93 5.38
CA GLY A 73 8.58 -0.07 6.16
C GLY A 73 7.36 -0.73 6.78
N PHE A 74 7.04 -1.96 6.36
CA PHE A 74 5.90 -2.74 6.81
C PHE A 74 6.28 -4.07 7.47
N ASP A 75 7.56 -4.29 7.77
CA ASP A 75 8.02 -5.55 8.39
C ASP A 75 7.25 -5.83 9.70
N GLU A 76 6.98 -4.80 10.54
CA GLU A 76 6.21 -4.93 11.78
C GLU A 76 4.75 -5.38 11.51
N ASP A 77 4.04 -4.79 10.54
CA ASP A 77 2.66 -5.19 10.19
C ASP A 77 2.60 -6.65 9.71
N ILE A 78 3.62 -7.09 8.99
CA ILE A 78 3.70 -8.45 8.46
C ILE A 78 4.00 -9.46 9.57
N GLU A 79 4.86 -9.10 10.53
CA GLU A 79 5.11 -9.96 11.70
C GLU A 79 3.85 -10.12 12.57
N GLU A 80 2.95 -9.14 12.62
CA GLU A 80 1.64 -9.28 13.27
C GLU A 80 0.78 -10.35 12.59
N PHE A 81 0.74 -10.36 11.24
CA PHE A 81 0.04 -11.43 10.50
C PHE A 81 0.67 -12.80 10.76
N VAL A 82 2.00 -12.89 10.73
CA VAL A 82 2.72 -14.14 11.02
C VAL A 82 2.46 -14.62 12.43
N ALA A 83 2.42 -13.72 13.42
CA ALA A 83 2.11 -14.07 14.80
C ALA A 83 0.67 -14.61 14.95
N GLN A 84 -0.31 -13.99 14.27
CA GLN A 84 -1.68 -14.49 14.24
C GLN A 84 -1.76 -15.88 13.58
N ASP A 85 -1.10 -16.06 12.44
CA ASP A 85 -1.06 -17.33 11.72
C ASP A 85 -0.39 -18.46 12.49
N ASN A 86 0.57 -18.15 13.36
CA ASN A 86 1.18 -19.13 14.26
C ASN A 86 0.22 -19.62 15.35
N ILE A 87 -0.81 -18.83 15.68
CA ILE A 87 -1.85 -19.21 16.65
C ILE A 87 -2.97 -19.97 15.95
N ASP A 88 -3.45 -19.42 14.83
CA ASP A 88 -4.55 -19.96 14.03
C ASP A 88 -4.29 -19.70 12.54
N LEU A 89 -3.70 -20.68 11.87
CA LEU A 89 -3.39 -20.57 10.45
C LEU A 89 -4.69 -20.59 9.64
N PRO A 90 -4.94 -19.56 8.80
CA PRO A 90 -6.10 -19.55 7.92
C PRO A 90 -6.17 -20.81 7.05
N PRO A 91 -7.38 -21.31 6.77
CA PRO A 91 -7.55 -22.50 5.96
C PRO A 91 -6.94 -22.34 4.57
N THR A 92 -6.25 -23.35 4.08
CA THR A 92 -5.86 -23.43 2.68
C THR A 92 -7.12 -23.48 1.79
N ASP A 93 -6.96 -23.13 0.52
CA ASP A 93 -8.08 -23.09 -0.46
C ASP A 93 -9.15 -22.03 -0.16
N GLY A 94 -8.83 -21.01 0.64
CA GLY A 94 -9.68 -19.82 0.85
C GLY A 94 -9.52 -18.78 -0.28
N PHE A 95 -10.15 -17.64 -0.05
CA PHE A 95 -10.11 -16.46 -0.92
C PHE A 95 -9.28 -15.37 -0.23
N LEU A 96 -8.06 -15.12 -0.72
CA LEU A 96 -7.15 -14.14 -0.14
C LEU A 96 -7.44 -12.74 -0.68
N PHE A 97 -7.72 -11.80 0.19
CA PHE A 97 -7.81 -10.38 -0.12
C PHE A 97 -6.51 -9.70 0.34
N ILE A 98 -5.73 -9.19 -0.61
CA ILE A 98 -4.43 -8.59 -0.34
C ILE A 98 -4.32 -7.23 -0.98
N GLY A 99 -3.66 -6.30 -0.29
CA GLY A 99 -3.46 -4.96 -0.82
C GLY A 99 -3.20 -3.90 0.24
N SER A 100 -3.59 -2.68 -0.09
CA SER A 100 -3.37 -1.52 0.78
C SER A 100 -4.53 -1.25 1.73
N SER A 101 -4.66 0.02 2.18
CA SER A 101 -5.67 0.43 3.16
C SER A 101 -7.11 0.08 2.76
N SER A 102 -7.47 0.10 1.48
CA SER A 102 -8.83 -0.24 1.06
C SER A 102 -9.18 -1.72 1.30
N ILE A 103 -8.19 -2.63 1.31
CA ILE A 103 -8.41 -4.02 1.74
C ILE A 103 -8.45 -4.07 3.27
N ARG A 104 -7.49 -3.45 3.97
CA ARG A 104 -7.42 -3.43 5.44
C ARG A 104 -8.69 -2.88 6.08
N LEU A 105 -9.27 -1.82 5.51
CA LEU A 105 -10.44 -1.10 6.03
C LEU A 105 -11.77 -1.73 5.61
N TRP A 106 -11.77 -2.81 4.85
CA TRP A 106 -12.99 -3.53 4.51
C TRP A 106 -13.45 -4.40 5.68
N GLN A 107 -14.03 -3.74 6.68
CA GLN A 107 -14.41 -4.40 7.95
C GLN A 107 -15.52 -5.44 7.78
N SER A 108 -16.45 -5.22 6.84
CA SER A 108 -17.53 -6.16 6.52
C SER A 108 -17.14 -7.27 5.52
N LEU A 109 -15.82 -7.46 5.26
CA LEU A 109 -15.36 -8.36 4.20
C LEU A 109 -15.91 -9.79 4.32
N GLU A 110 -15.91 -10.36 5.52
CA GLU A 110 -16.43 -11.72 5.76
C GLU A 110 -17.92 -11.80 5.47
N GLU A 111 -18.70 -10.86 5.97
CA GLU A 111 -20.14 -10.75 5.73
C GLU A 111 -20.42 -10.52 4.25
N ASP A 112 -19.75 -9.56 3.64
CA ASP A 112 -19.89 -9.17 2.25
C ASP A 112 -19.57 -10.32 1.27
N MET A 113 -18.64 -11.19 1.63
CA MET A 113 -18.21 -12.31 0.79
C MET A 113 -18.85 -13.65 1.18
N SER A 114 -19.62 -13.71 2.26
CA SER A 114 -20.30 -14.96 2.67
C SER A 114 -21.02 -15.62 1.49
N PRO A 115 -20.91 -16.97 1.32
CA PRO A 115 -20.35 -17.97 2.23
C PRO A 115 -18.85 -18.27 2.03
N LEU A 116 -18.10 -17.47 1.27
CA LEU A 116 -16.69 -17.70 0.98
C LEU A 116 -15.83 -17.61 2.25
N LYS A 117 -14.83 -18.48 2.37
CA LYS A 117 -13.80 -18.39 3.40
C LYS A 117 -12.75 -17.36 2.97
N VAL A 118 -12.80 -16.17 3.54
CA VAL A 118 -11.93 -15.06 3.17
C VAL A 118 -10.77 -14.88 4.15
N ILE A 119 -9.63 -14.43 3.64
CA ILE A 119 -8.44 -14.07 4.40
C ILE A 119 -8.10 -12.63 4.05
N ASN A 120 -8.10 -11.72 5.03
CA ASN A 120 -7.70 -10.34 4.82
C ASN A 120 -6.21 -10.16 5.19
N ARG A 121 -5.41 -9.76 4.22
CA ARG A 121 -3.99 -9.39 4.37
C ARG A 121 -3.73 -8.00 3.75
N GLY A 122 -4.64 -7.07 4.02
CA GLY A 122 -4.46 -5.66 3.70
C GLY A 122 -3.64 -4.93 4.77
N PHE A 123 -2.71 -4.08 4.36
CA PHE A 123 -1.95 -3.21 5.27
C PHE A 123 -1.86 -1.78 4.74
N GLY A 124 -2.14 -0.83 5.64
CA GLY A 124 -2.42 0.56 5.27
C GLY A 124 -1.18 1.29 4.74
N GLY A 125 -1.31 1.93 3.56
CA GLY A 125 -0.21 2.66 2.93
C GLY A 125 0.71 1.81 2.06
N ALA A 126 0.44 0.50 1.94
CA ALA A 126 1.24 -0.40 1.12
C ALA A 126 1.38 0.07 -0.33
N HIS A 127 2.57 -0.09 -0.87
CA HIS A 127 2.88 -0.09 -2.29
C HIS A 127 3.02 -1.54 -2.78
N THR A 128 2.90 -1.76 -4.07
CA THR A 128 2.99 -3.10 -4.67
C THR A 128 4.31 -3.80 -4.36
N LYS A 129 5.42 -3.06 -4.33
CA LYS A 129 6.74 -3.56 -3.92
C LYS A 129 6.77 -4.19 -2.52
N HIS A 130 5.96 -3.67 -1.57
CA HIS A 130 5.88 -4.23 -0.22
C HIS A 130 5.16 -5.57 -0.21
N ILE A 131 4.10 -5.71 -1.02
CA ILE A 131 3.44 -7.01 -1.21
C ILE A 131 4.43 -8.01 -1.81
N ASN A 132 5.20 -7.60 -2.83
CA ASN A 132 6.25 -8.44 -3.44
C ASN A 132 7.30 -8.89 -2.45
N ARG A 133 7.74 -8.01 -1.56
CA ARG A 133 8.71 -8.35 -0.50
C ARG A 133 8.19 -9.42 0.45
N HIS A 134 6.91 -9.36 0.79
CA HIS A 134 6.34 -10.17 1.86
C HIS A 134 5.47 -11.35 1.40
N LYS A 135 5.30 -11.54 0.09
CA LYS A 135 4.44 -12.60 -0.50
C LYS A 135 4.74 -14.01 0.02
N ASP A 136 5.99 -14.28 0.40
CA ASP A 136 6.38 -15.58 0.97
C ASP A 136 5.76 -15.83 2.36
N LYS A 137 5.40 -14.77 3.09
CA LYS A 137 4.78 -14.85 4.41
C LYS A 137 3.25 -14.73 4.35
N ILE A 138 2.71 -13.87 3.46
CA ILE A 138 1.30 -13.46 3.48
C ILE A 138 0.50 -13.87 2.23
N VAL A 139 1.07 -14.67 1.32
CA VAL A 139 0.36 -15.17 0.14
C VAL A 139 0.51 -16.68 0.00
N PHE A 140 1.74 -17.13 -0.18
CA PHE A 140 2.02 -18.53 -0.53
C PHE A 140 1.66 -19.57 0.53
N PRO A 141 1.76 -19.29 1.86
CA PRO A 141 1.38 -20.26 2.88
C PRO A 141 -0.10 -20.67 2.81
N TYR A 142 -0.98 -19.76 2.38
CA TYR A 142 -2.44 -20.01 2.36
C TYR A 142 -2.90 -20.84 1.16
N LYS A 143 -2.10 -20.96 0.10
CA LYS A 143 -2.45 -21.67 -1.14
C LYS A 143 -3.89 -21.36 -1.60
N PRO A 144 -4.26 -20.08 -1.74
CA PRO A 144 -5.66 -19.70 -1.97
C PRO A 144 -6.17 -20.16 -3.34
N LYS A 145 -7.48 -20.43 -3.45
CA LYS A 145 -8.15 -20.65 -4.74
C LYS A 145 -8.12 -19.38 -5.59
N ALA A 146 -8.31 -18.23 -4.94
CA ALA A 146 -8.30 -16.93 -5.58
C ALA A 146 -7.61 -15.88 -4.71
N ILE A 147 -6.96 -14.93 -5.38
CA ILE A 147 -6.38 -13.72 -4.79
C ILE A 147 -7.15 -12.52 -5.33
N VAL A 148 -7.77 -11.74 -4.46
CA VAL A 148 -8.35 -10.43 -4.80
C VAL A 148 -7.33 -9.38 -4.42
N PHE A 149 -6.76 -8.74 -5.44
CA PHE A 149 -5.63 -7.83 -5.30
C PHE A 149 -6.08 -6.38 -5.50
N PHE A 150 -5.73 -5.50 -4.56
CA PHE A 150 -5.88 -4.05 -4.72
C PHE A 150 -4.69 -3.29 -4.15
N CYS A 151 -3.82 -2.82 -5.03
CA CYS A 151 -2.69 -1.93 -4.72
C CYS A 151 -2.35 -1.08 -5.94
N GLY A 152 -1.50 -0.05 -5.77
CA GLY A 152 -1.04 0.82 -6.85
C GLY A 152 -1.42 2.29 -6.66
N THR A 153 -2.51 2.60 -5.95
CA THR A 153 -2.91 4.00 -5.74
C THR A 153 -1.90 4.80 -4.89
N ASN A 154 -1.26 4.15 -3.92
CA ASN A 154 -0.19 4.77 -3.12
C ASN A 154 1.11 4.90 -3.91
N ASP A 155 1.41 3.92 -4.75
CA ASP A 155 2.56 3.92 -5.65
C ASP A 155 2.50 5.14 -6.59
N ILE A 156 1.36 5.35 -7.26
CA ILE A 156 1.12 6.49 -8.15
C ILE A 156 1.17 7.81 -7.37
N ASN A 157 0.60 7.86 -6.16
CA ASN A 157 0.69 9.04 -5.30
C ASN A 157 2.13 9.31 -4.83
N GLY A 158 2.95 8.28 -4.69
CA GLY A 158 4.38 8.35 -4.41
C GLY A 158 5.25 8.70 -5.62
N TRP A 159 4.64 9.20 -6.72
CA TRP A 159 5.30 9.63 -7.97
C TRP A 159 5.93 8.51 -8.80
N ASN A 160 5.68 7.23 -8.50
CA ASN A 160 6.10 6.15 -9.39
C ASN A 160 5.32 6.23 -10.71
N SER A 161 5.97 5.93 -11.82
CA SER A 161 5.27 5.91 -13.11
C SER A 161 4.22 4.78 -13.15
N PRO A 162 3.14 4.91 -13.92
CA PRO A 162 2.18 3.81 -14.10
C PRO A 162 2.84 2.54 -14.63
N GLU A 163 3.87 2.67 -15.44
CA GLU A 163 4.67 1.60 -16.02
C GLU A 163 5.47 0.85 -14.94
N ASP A 164 6.13 1.57 -14.02
CA ASP A 164 6.85 0.96 -12.89
C ASP A 164 5.90 0.23 -11.94
N VAL A 165 4.74 0.85 -11.66
CA VAL A 165 3.71 0.24 -10.80
C VAL A 165 3.11 -1.01 -11.45
N PHE A 166 2.95 -0.99 -12.76
CA PHE A 166 2.51 -2.16 -13.51
C PHE A 166 3.56 -3.28 -13.51
N ALA A 167 4.84 -2.95 -13.68
CA ALA A 167 5.93 -3.93 -13.59
C ALA A 167 5.99 -4.62 -12.22
N GLU A 168 5.73 -3.91 -11.13
CA GLU A 168 5.61 -4.50 -9.80
C GLU A 168 4.38 -5.44 -9.68
N PHE A 169 3.24 -5.07 -10.27
CA PHE A 169 2.07 -5.95 -10.32
C PHE A 169 2.35 -7.19 -11.16
N GLU A 170 2.98 -7.04 -12.32
CA GLU A 170 3.34 -8.15 -13.20
C GLU A 170 4.31 -9.12 -12.51
N ASN A 171 5.29 -8.62 -11.75
CA ASN A 171 6.17 -9.42 -10.91
C ASN A 171 5.39 -10.23 -9.86
N PHE A 172 4.43 -9.58 -9.19
CA PHE A 172 3.54 -10.26 -8.25
C PHE A 172 2.76 -11.39 -8.94
N TYR A 173 2.08 -11.06 -10.04
CA TYR A 173 1.27 -11.98 -10.81
C TYR A 173 2.09 -13.19 -11.32
N ASN A 174 3.25 -12.94 -11.91
CA ASN A 174 4.13 -13.99 -12.42
C ASN A 174 4.62 -14.91 -11.29
N SER A 175 4.92 -14.36 -10.12
CA SER A 175 5.29 -15.17 -8.95
C SER A 175 4.14 -16.07 -8.47
N VAL A 176 2.89 -15.57 -8.52
CA VAL A 176 1.70 -16.38 -8.22
C VAL A 176 1.49 -17.45 -9.28
N LYS A 177 1.57 -17.10 -10.56
CA LYS A 177 1.42 -18.03 -11.69
C LYS A 177 2.43 -19.19 -11.64
N GLU A 178 3.68 -18.89 -11.26
CA GLU A 178 4.74 -19.88 -11.13
C GLU A 178 4.53 -20.82 -9.93
N ARG A 179 4.23 -20.26 -8.76
CA ARG A 179 4.20 -21.02 -7.49
C ARG A 179 2.83 -21.59 -7.14
N LEU A 180 1.77 -20.98 -7.64
CA LEU A 180 0.37 -21.34 -7.41
C LEU A 180 -0.40 -21.39 -8.74
N PRO A 181 -0.05 -22.26 -9.68
CA PRO A 181 -0.55 -22.22 -11.07
C PRO A 181 -2.07 -22.44 -11.20
N LYS A 182 -2.75 -22.90 -10.15
CA LYS A 182 -4.20 -23.07 -10.11
C LYS A 182 -4.94 -21.87 -9.48
N THR A 183 -4.21 -20.96 -8.85
CA THR A 183 -4.79 -19.78 -8.20
C THR A 183 -5.18 -18.74 -9.24
N MET A 184 -6.39 -18.26 -9.17
CA MET A 184 -6.84 -17.12 -10.00
C MET A 184 -6.54 -15.80 -9.29
N VAL A 185 -6.15 -14.79 -10.05
CA VAL A 185 -5.92 -13.43 -9.55
C VAL A 185 -7.02 -12.50 -10.07
N PHE A 186 -7.70 -11.83 -9.16
CA PHE A 186 -8.73 -10.82 -9.44
C PHE A 186 -8.15 -9.45 -9.10
N ALA A 187 -7.66 -8.73 -10.10
CA ALA A 187 -7.07 -7.41 -9.92
C ALA A 187 -8.17 -6.34 -9.98
N ILE A 188 -8.43 -5.69 -8.86
CA ILE A 188 -9.39 -4.58 -8.78
C ILE A 188 -8.74 -3.33 -9.40
N SER A 189 -9.47 -2.63 -10.26
CA SER A 189 -9.01 -1.36 -10.85
C SER A 189 -8.74 -0.30 -9.77
N ILE A 190 -7.74 0.54 -9.97
CA ILE A 190 -7.59 1.74 -9.15
C ILE A 190 -8.80 2.64 -9.43
N GLN A 191 -9.62 2.85 -8.40
CA GLN A 191 -10.81 3.70 -8.49
C GLN A 191 -10.43 5.18 -8.37
N PRO A 192 -11.18 6.06 -9.03
CA PRO A 192 -11.02 7.49 -8.84
C PRO A 192 -11.52 7.90 -7.45
N SER A 193 -10.69 8.57 -6.66
CA SER A 193 -11.11 9.17 -5.39
C SER A 193 -11.03 10.70 -5.48
N PRO A 194 -11.90 11.46 -4.77
CA PRO A 194 -11.85 12.92 -4.84
C PRO A 194 -10.49 13.51 -4.48
N SER A 195 -9.85 12.99 -3.41
CA SER A 195 -8.54 13.49 -2.96
C SER A 195 -7.35 13.18 -3.88
N ARG A 196 -7.52 12.28 -4.87
CA ARG A 196 -6.48 11.90 -5.83
C ARG A 196 -6.96 11.94 -7.28
N PHE A 197 -7.97 12.77 -7.54
CA PHE A 197 -8.56 12.85 -8.88
C PHE A 197 -7.62 13.48 -9.92
N ASP A 198 -6.71 14.34 -9.49
CA ASP A 198 -5.62 14.89 -10.30
C ASP A 198 -4.69 13.82 -10.89
N GLN A 199 -4.64 12.63 -10.26
CA GLN A 199 -3.82 11.49 -10.70
C GLN A 199 -4.57 10.53 -11.63
N ARG A 200 -5.83 10.82 -11.98
CA ARG A 200 -6.70 9.91 -12.72
C ARG A 200 -6.09 9.40 -14.03
N SER A 201 -5.47 10.25 -14.82
CA SER A 201 -4.85 9.84 -16.09
C SER A 201 -3.77 8.77 -15.89
N ARG A 202 -2.99 8.88 -14.81
CA ARG A 202 -1.95 7.90 -14.44
C ARG A 202 -2.57 6.60 -13.93
N GLN A 203 -3.63 6.70 -13.13
CA GLN A 203 -4.39 5.55 -12.64
C GLN A 203 -5.06 4.78 -13.79
N GLN A 204 -5.62 5.50 -14.77
CA GLN A 204 -6.22 4.89 -15.96
C GLN A 204 -5.20 4.14 -16.82
N LYS A 205 -3.98 4.66 -16.97
CA LYS A 205 -2.90 3.96 -17.70
C LYS A 205 -2.55 2.63 -17.03
N TRP A 206 -2.42 2.62 -15.71
CA TRP A 206 -2.20 1.38 -14.95
C TRP A 206 -3.37 0.41 -15.14
N ASN A 207 -4.62 0.88 -14.98
CA ASN A 207 -5.82 0.07 -15.18
C ASN A 207 -5.86 -0.55 -16.59
N GLU A 208 -5.47 0.19 -17.60
CA GLU A 208 -5.42 -0.29 -18.99
C GLU A 208 -4.35 -1.37 -19.17
N SER A 209 -3.17 -1.20 -18.60
CA SER A 209 -2.10 -2.19 -18.64
C SER A 209 -2.54 -3.51 -18.01
N VAL A 210 -3.15 -3.47 -16.82
CA VAL A 210 -3.66 -4.69 -16.15
C VAL A 210 -4.83 -5.32 -16.92
N ARG A 211 -5.75 -4.51 -17.47
CA ARG A 211 -6.84 -5.00 -18.32
C ARG A 211 -6.32 -5.70 -19.59
N ASN A 212 -5.26 -5.18 -20.18
CA ASN A 212 -4.66 -5.78 -21.37
C ASN A 212 -3.92 -7.08 -21.03
N LEU A 213 -3.20 -7.15 -19.91
CA LEU A 213 -2.61 -8.39 -19.43
C LEU A 213 -3.70 -9.46 -19.18
N ALA A 214 -4.81 -9.07 -18.54
CA ALA A 214 -5.92 -9.99 -18.25
C ALA A 214 -6.62 -10.56 -19.50
N LYS A 215 -6.46 -9.94 -20.68
CA LYS A 215 -6.94 -10.51 -21.96
C LYS A 215 -6.04 -11.63 -22.49
N MET A 216 -4.79 -11.69 -22.03
CA MET A 216 -3.77 -12.63 -22.49
C MET A 216 -3.56 -13.79 -21.51
N GLU A 217 -4.12 -13.69 -20.31
CA GLU A 217 -3.87 -14.60 -19.20
C GLU A 217 -5.16 -15.24 -18.68
N ASP A 218 -5.27 -16.57 -18.74
CA ASP A 218 -6.49 -17.29 -18.38
C ASP A 218 -6.83 -17.23 -16.88
N ASN A 219 -5.83 -17.06 -16.01
CA ASN A 219 -5.98 -17.00 -14.56
C ASN A 219 -5.85 -15.59 -13.98
N LEU A 220 -5.99 -14.54 -14.81
CA LEU A 220 -6.08 -13.15 -14.39
C LEU A 220 -7.41 -12.53 -14.81
N VAL A 221 -8.12 -11.95 -13.86
CA VAL A 221 -9.37 -11.25 -14.08
C VAL A 221 -9.22 -9.79 -13.67
N PHE A 222 -9.52 -8.87 -14.57
CA PHE A 222 -9.59 -7.44 -14.24
C PHE A 222 -10.99 -7.08 -13.76
N VAL A 223 -11.12 -6.65 -12.51
CA VAL A 223 -12.39 -6.24 -11.89
C VAL A 223 -12.50 -4.73 -11.94
N ASP A 224 -13.22 -4.20 -12.92
CA ASP A 224 -13.37 -2.75 -13.11
C ASP A 224 -14.43 -2.16 -12.18
N VAL A 225 -13.98 -1.57 -11.08
CA VAL A 225 -14.85 -0.89 -10.11
C VAL A 225 -14.99 0.60 -10.38
N SER A 226 -14.21 1.16 -11.33
CA SER A 226 -14.14 2.60 -11.55
C SER A 226 -15.43 3.19 -12.14
N PRO A 227 -16.10 2.62 -13.16
CA PRO A 227 -17.25 3.26 -13.78
C PRO A 227 -18.39 3.56 -12.82
N PRO A 228 -18.87 2.65 -11.93
CA PRO A 228 -19.97 2.96 -11.02
C PRO A 228 -19.57 3.90 -9.87
N MET A 229 -18.28 4.20 -9.70
CA MET A 229 -17.79 5.17 -8.70
C MET A 229 -17.67 6.59 -9.27
N LEU A 230 -18.02 6.79 -10.53
CA LEU A 230 -18.09 8.08 -11.20
C LEU A 230 -19.52 8.54 -11.36
N SER A 231 -19.73 9.86 -11.33
CA SER A 231 -20.97 10.52 -11.68
C SER A 231 -21.11 10.64 -13.22
N ALA A 232 -22.26 11.12 -13.69
CA ALA A 232 -22.52 11.29 -15.12
C ALA A 232 -21.57 12.31 -15.80
N ASP A 233 -21.02 13.26 -15.04
CA ASP A 233 -20.03 14.24 -15.49
C ASP A 233 -18.58 13.76 -15.26
N ASP A 234 -18.38 12.46 -15.11
CA ASP A 234 -17.08 11.78 -15.03
C ASP A 234 -16.21 12.21 -13.83
N LYS A 235 -16.86 12.60 -12.73
CA LYS A 235 -16.20 12.96 -11.46
C LYS A 235 -16.40 11.89 -10.40
N PRO A 236 -15.46 11.75 -9.45
CA PRO A 236 -15.65 10.83 -8.33
C PRO A 236 -16.91 11.20 -7.54
N ARG A 237 -17.70 10.18 -7.22
CA ARG A 237 -18.89 10.31 -6.39
C ARG A 237 -18.48 10.42 -4.93
N SER A 238 -18.39 11.66 -4.41
CA SER A 238 -17.87 11.94 -3.06
C SER A 238 -18.68 11.27 -1.94
N GLU A 239 -19.98 11.00 -2.15
CA GLU A 239 -20.84 10.28 -1.20
C GLU A 239 -20.45 8.80 -0.98
N LEU A 240 -19.49 8.28 -1.74
CA LEU A 240 -18.95 6.92 -1.59
C LEU A 240 -17.72 6.86 -0.68
N TYR A 241 -17.24 8.00 -0.21
CA TYR A 241 -15.99 8.12 0.54
C TYR A 241 -16.24 8.64 1.96
N THR A 242 -15.27 8.42 2.82
CA THR A 242 -15.21 9.05 4.15
C THR A 242 -14.77 10.51 4.03
N ASP A 243 -14.69 11.23 5.15
CA ASP A 243 -14.34 12.66 5.18
C ASP A 243 -12.95 12.95 4.59
N ASP A 244 -12.05 11.96 4.56
CA ASP A 244 -10.72 12.08 3.92
C ASP A 244 -10.76 12.06 2.39
N MET A 245 -11.94 11.83 1.80
CA MET A 245 -12.17 11.78 0.35
C MET A 245 -11.25 10.81 -0.39
N LEU A 246 -10.71 9.82 0.32
CA LEU A 246 -9.80 8.77 -0.19
C LEU A 246 -10.34 7.37 0.08
N HIS A 247 -10.66 7.09 1.34
CA HIS A 247 -11.13 5.77 1.75
C HIS A 247 -12.64 5.66 1.58
N MET A 248 -13.06 4.50 1.13
CA MET A 248 -14.49 4.23 0.92
C MET A 248 -15.23 4.12 2.25
N ASN A 249 -16.47 4.62 2.25
CA ASN A 249 -17.45 4.30 3.25
C ASN A 249 -18.24 3.03 2.86
N GLU A 250 -19.25 2.66 3.66
CA GLU A 250 -20.11 1.50 3.41
C GLU A 250 -20.73 1.49 2.00
N LYS A 251 -21.13 2.66 1.48
CA LYS A 251 -21.73 2.76 0.12
C LYS A 251 -20.71 2.43 -0.96
N GLY A 252 -19.47 2.85 -0.78
CA GLY A 252 -18.37 2.53 -1.68
C GLY A 252 -18.05 1.03 -1.66
N TYR A 253 -17.96 0.43 -0.48
CA TYR A 253 -17.73 -1.01 -0.36
C TYR A 253 -18.87 -1.84 -0.94
N LYS A 254 -20.15 -1.42 -0.86
CA LYS A 254 -21.27 -2.11 -1.52
C LYS A 254 -21.08 -2.24 -3.04
N ILE A 255 -20.47 -1.25 -3.68
CA ILE A 255 -20.14 -1.34 -5.12
C ILE A 255 -19.05 -2.40 -5.33
N TRP A 256 -17.99 -2.41 -4.54
CA TRP A 256 -16.94 -3.40 -4.64
C TRP A 256 -17.45 -4.80 -4.36
N THR A 257 -18.21 -4.99 -3.27
CA THR A 257 -18.87 -6.25 -2.91
C THR A 257 -19.61 -6.82 -4.11
N LYS A 258 -20.49 -6.03 -4.73
CA LYS A 258 -21.28 -6.47 -5.88
C LYS A 258 -20.40 -6.95 -7.03
N LEU A 259 -19.40 -6.16 -7.42
CA LEU A 259 -18.57 -6.46 -8.60
C LEU A 259 -17.58 -7.59 -8.34
N VAL A 260 -16.96 -7.63 -7.16
CA VAL A 260 -16.07 -8.73 -6.77
C VAL A 260 -16.84 -10.04 -6.70
N ARG A 261 -18.02 -10.08 -6.03
CA ARG A 261 -18.87 -11.29 -5.96
C ARG A 261 -19.31 -11.79 -7.33
N ILE A 262 -19.73 -10.90 -8.23
CA ILE A 262 -20.12 -11.28 -9.59
C ILE A 262 -18.97 -11.98 -10.30
N ASN A 263 -17.75 -11.42 -10.21
CA ASN A 263 -16.60 -12.01 -10.85
C ASN A 263 -16.17 -13.32 -10.18
N LEU A 264 -16.09 -13.38 -8.85
CA LEU A 264 -15.76 -14.61 -8.13
C LEU A 264 -16.76 -15.73 -8.43
N LYS A 265 -18.08 -15.43 -8.38
CA LYS A 265 -19.13 -16.43 -8.66
C LYS A 265 -19.07 -17.01 -10.07
N LYS A 266 -18.60 -16.25 -11.04
CA LYS A 266 -18.41 -16.72 -12.42
C LYS A 266 -17.40 -17.86 -12.52
N TYR A 267 -16.35 -17.82 -11.71
CA TYR A 267 -15.24 -18.79 -11.75
C TYR A 267 -15.33 -19.85 -10.65
N PHE A 268 -16.02 -19.55 -9.57
CA PHE A 268 -16.19 -20.42 -8.40
C PHE A 268 -17.65 -20.54 -7.98
N PRO A 269 -18.56 -20.96 -8.90
CA PRO A 269 -20.01 -21.02 -8.60
C PRO A 269 -20.32 -21.94 -7.42
N GLU A 270 -19.57 -23.04 -7.25
CA GLU A 270 -19.77 -24.03 -6.19
C GLU A 270 -19.48 -23.48 -4.79
N ASP A 271 -18.57 -22.52 -4.68
CA ASP A 271 -18.21 -21.89 -3.39
C ASP A 271 -19.30 -20.89 -2.92
N PHE A 272 -20.34 -20.63 -3.73
CA PHE A 272 -21.48 -19.76 -3.40
C PHE A 272 -22.78 -20.54 -3.10
N LEU A 273 -22.71 -21.88 -3.10
CA LEU A 273 -23.84 -22.74 -2.75
C LEU A 273 -23.87 -22.98 -1.24
#